data_588a47f0acac69e0815b51f21e3036a8
#
_entry.id   588a47f0acac69e0815b51f21e3036a8
#
_cell.length_a   1.000
_cell.length_b   1.000
_cell.length_c   1.000
_cell.angle_alpha   90.00
_cell.angle_beta   90.00
_cell.angle_gamma   90.00
#
_symmetry.space_group_name_H-M   'P 1'
#
loop_
_entity.id
_entity.type
_entity.pdbx_description
1 polymer ?
#
loop_
_entity_poly.entity_id
_entity_poly.type
_entity_poly.pdbx_seq_one_letter_code
_entity_poly.pdbx_strand_id
1 'polypeptide(L)'
;ALVPLAPASAGRMLDEGKLDTSWYGDDREFRKADEIDYLWVQPGFSLAGKKVHFAEWMEPQLLGEKAGERDAKDKRLAANLTGDMPEIFAEAFRNGLAGTVTVVKSGGDVKVVGRIVDCTEGSAAAKFWVGMGAGSGNTTFDMKFIDVKSGELVAAIHHRVVSGSNLSTTDSKFVKWVDEFADRLAKKSLGQLYDAGKRAKD
;
A
#
# COMPACT_ATOMS: atom_id res chain seq x y z
N ALA A 1 -0.82 20.93 35.42
CA ALA A 1 -1.52 21.37 34.23
C ALA A 1 -1.55 20.20 33.27
N LEU A 2 -2.74 19.61 33.06
CA LEU A 2 -2.97 18.58 32.06
C LEU A 2 -3.06 19.27 30.69
N VAL A 3 -2.13 18.94 29.79
CA VAL A 3 -2.22 19.31 28.39
C VAL A 3 -3.30 18.45 27.76
N PRO A 4 -4.36 19.00 27.14
CA PRO A 4 -5.33 18.18 26.44
C PRO A 4 -4.64 17.56 25.22
N LEU A 5 -4.64 16.21 25.15
CA LEU A 5 -4.34 15.51 23.91
C LEU A 5 -5.36 15.97 22.86
N ALA A 6 -4.87 16.54 21.77
CA ALA A 6 -5.70 16.79 20.60
C ALA A 6 -6.30 15.43 20.15
N PRO A 7 -7.58 15.39 19.80
CA PRO A 7 -8.17 14.15 19.29
C PRO A 7 -7.41 13.77 18.02
N ALA A 8 -6.84 12.57 18.02
CA ALA A 8 -6.35 11.96 16.79
C ALA A 8 -7.45 12.11 15.76
N SER A 9 -7.14 12.73 14.63
CA SER A 9 -8.07 12.90 13.51
C SER A 9 -8.60 11.50 13.18
N ALA A 10 -9.88 11.29 13.47
CA ALA A 10 -10.58 10.08 13.12
C ALA A 10 -10.65 10.01 11.59
N GLY A 11 -9.55 9.59 10.97
CA GLY A 11 -9.57 9.13 9.60
C GLY A 11 -10.63 8.05 9.52
N ARG A 12 -11.52 8.14 8.54
CA ARG A 12 -12.57 7.17 8.29
C ARG A 12 -11.90 5.80 8.29
N MET A 13 -12.17 5.00 9.33
CA MET A 13 -11.60 3.67 9.47
C MET A 13 -11.97 2.89 8.22
N LEU A 14 -10.98 2.34 7.54
CA LEU A 14 -11.23 1.35 6.53
C LEU A 14 -11.81 0.13 7.25
N ASP A 15 -12.96 -0.36 6.81
CA ASP A 15 -13.59 -1.56 7.42
C ASP A 15 -12.67 -2.78 7.34
N GLU A 16 -11.66 -2.72 6.46
CA GLU A 16 -10.75 -3.81 6.13
C GLU A 16 -9.32 -3.28 6.10
N GLY A 17 -8.59 -3.54 7.16
CA GLY A 17 -7.24 -3.05 7.38
C GLY A 17 -7.20 -1.62 7.93
N LYS A 18 -6.59 -1.47 9.08
CA LYS A 18 -6.47 -0.20 9.80
C LYS A 18 -5.09 0.42 9.56
N LEU A 19 -5.07 1.74 9.33
CA LEU A 19 -3.82 2.49 9.38
C LEU A 19 -3.25 2.45 10.81
N ASP A 20 -2.09 1.82 10.95
CA ASP A 20 -1.31 1.79 12.18
C ASP A 20 -0.16 2.79 12.06
N THR A 21 -0.38 4.01 12.54
CA THR A 21 0.62 5.07 12.46
C THR A 21 1.88 4.73 13.26
N SER A 22 1.79 3.91 14.31
CA SER A 22 2.93 3.51 15.13
C SER A 22 3.98 2.72 14.33
N TRP A 23 3.53 1.95 13.33
CA TRP A 23 4.45 1.23 12.46
C TRP A 23 5.35 2.16 11.64
N TYR A 24 4.88 3.37 11.33
CA TYR A 24 5.63 4.36 10.55
C TYR A 24 6.39 5.38 11.43
N GLY A 25 6.06 5.46 12.72
CA GLY A 25 6.45 6.50 13.65
C GLY A 25 5.35 7.55 13.81
N ASP A 26 5.01 7.88 15.06
CA ASP A 26 3.77 8.56 15.46
C ASP A 26 3.59 10.00 14.93
N ASP A 27 4.64 10.66 14.44
CA ASP A 27 4.61 12.08 14.05
C ASP A 27 4.29 12.32 12.56
N ARG A 28 3.77 11.33 11.86
CA ARG A 28 3.53 11.41 10.41
C ARG A 28 2.10 11.79 10.08
N GLU A 29 1.93 12.94 9.44
CA GLU A 29 0.63 13.38 8.92
C GLU A 29 0.38 12.77 7.53
N PHE A 30 -0.36 11.68 7.50
CA PHE A 30 -0.78 11.06 6.26
C PHE A 30 -1.88 11.87 5.58
N ARG A 31 -1.79 11.97 4.25
CA ARG A 31 -2.77 12.64 3.41
C ARG A 31 -3.25 11.71 2.31
N LYS A 32 -4.45 11.95 1.82
CA LYS A 32 -4.94 11.31 0.59
C LYS A 32 -4.11 11.74 -0.60
N ALA A 33 -3.92 10.83 -1.53
CA ALA A 33 -3.20 11.09 -2.76
C ALA A 33 -3.89 10.40 -3.95
N ASP A 34 -3.36 10.62 -5.14
CA ASP A 34 -3.88 10.08 -6.40
C ASP A 34 -3.87 8.55 -6.39
N GLU A 35 -5.07 7.96 -6.27
CA GLU A 35 -5.28 6.50 -6.16
C GLU A 35 -4.49 5.84 -5.01
N ILE A 36 -4.21 6.60 -3.93
CA ILE A 36 -3.58 6.13 -2.69
C ILE A 36 -4.42 6.65 -1.53
N ASP A 37 -4.81 5.77 -0.61
CA ASP A 37 -5.66 6.16 0.52
C ASP A 37 -4.92 7.08 1.50
N TYR A 38 -3.68 6.73 1.84
CA TYR A 38 -2.83 7.49 2.75
C TYR A 38 -1.39 7.47 2.27
N LEU A 39 -0.85 8.64 2.03
CA LEU A 39 0.54 8.87 1.64
C LEU A 39 1.19 9.87 2.60
N TRP A 40 2.41 9.58 2.98
CA TRP A 40 3.33 10.54 3.61
C TRP A 40 4.64 10.56 2.83
N VAL A 41 5.18 11.74 2.58
CA VAL A 41 6.47 11.93 1.92
C VAL A 41 7.24 13.00 2.67
N GLN A 42 8.49 12.70 2.98
CA GLN A 42 9.40 13.67 3.57
C GLN A 42 9.56 14.88 2.64
N PRO A 43 9.45 16.12 3.14
CA PRO A 43 9.64 17.31 2.33
C PRO A 43 10.96 17.28 1.55
N GLY A 44 10.89 17.51 0.25
CA GLY A 44 12.06 17.48 -0.63
C GLY A 44 12.54 16.10 -1.08
N PHE A 45 11.94 15.02 -0.62
CA PHE A 45 12.31 13.69 -1.07
C PHE A 45 11.86 13.43 -2.52
N SER A 46 12.75 12.81 -3.31
CA SER A 46 12.48 12.36 -4.67
C SER A 46 13.15 11.01 -4.93
N LEU A 47 12.45 10.16 -5.68
CA LEU A 47 12.98 8.89 -6.16
C LEU A 47 13.87 9.06 -7.40
N ALA A 48 13.84 10.22 -8.08
CA ALA A 48 14.60 10.44 -9.30
C ALA A 48 16.11 10.24 -9.08
N GLY A 49 16.71 9.43 -9.92
CA GLY A 49 18.15 9.09 -9.88
C GLY A 49 18.54 8.10 -8.77
N LYS A 50 17.57 7.61 -7.97
CA LYS A 50 17.85 6.69 -6.85
C LYS A 50 17.95 5.25 -7.31
N LYS A 51 18.80 4.49 -6.60
CA LYS A 51 18.82 3.02 -6.64
C LYS A 51 17.85 2.51 -5.59
N VAL A 52 16.82 1.77 -6.02
CA VAL A 52 15.74 1.27 -5.17
C VAL A 52 15.85 -0.24 -5.03
N HIS A 53 15.81 -0.72 -3.79
CA HIS A 53 15.80 -2.13 -3.44
C HIS A 53 14.46 -2.47 -2.80
N PHE A 54 13.69 -3.35 -3.42
CA PHE A 54 12.49 -3.96 -2.83
C PHE A 54 12.91 -5.17 -2.01
N ALA A 55 12.92 -5.02 -0.70
CA ALA A 55 13.30 -6.09 0.22
C ALA A 55 12.11 -6.99 0.56
N GLU A 56 12.38 -8.15 1.15
CA GLU A 56 11.34 -9.05 1.65
C GLU A 56 10.35 -8.31 2.55
N TRP A 57 9.07 -8.60 2.37
CA TRP A 57 7.98 -8.07 3.18
C TRP A 57 7.85 -8.87 4.47
N MET A 58 7.33 -8.21 5.50
CA MET A 58 7.02 -8.85 6.77
C MET A 58 5.83 -9.81 6.60
N GLU A 59 5.78 -10.84 7.45
CA GLU A 59 4.60 -11.71 7.55
C GLU A 59 3.32 -10.88 7.70
N PRO A 60 2.20 -11.33 7.10
CA PRO A 60 0.94 -10.62 7.17
C PRO A 60 0.51 -10.36 8.63
N GLN A 61 0.11 -9.12 8.91
CA GLN A 61 -0.39 -8.70 10.21
C GLN A 61 -1.82 -8.21 10.06
N LEU A 62 -2.79 -9.11 10.14
CA LEU A 62 -4.20 -8.76 9.95
C LEU A 62 -4.68 -7.86 11.10
N LEU A 63 -4.90 -6.57 10.81
CA LEU A 63 -5.23 -5.51 11.77
C LEU A 63 -6.65 -4.96 11.59
N GLY A 64 -7.38 -5.38 10.56
CA GLY A 64 -8.74 -4.93 10.28
C GLY A 64 -9.74 -5.39 11.35
N GLU A 65 -10.87 -4.72 11.46
CA GLU A 65 -11.96 -5.12 12.38
C GLU A 65 -12.43 -6.56 12.12
N LYS A 66 -12.39 -6.99 10.86
CA LYS A 66 -12.75 -8.34 10.43
C LYS A 66 -11.58 -9.33 10.39
N ALA A 67 -10.43 -8.97 10.95
CA ALA A 67 -9.24 -9.83 10.91
C ALA A 67 -9.49 -11.23 11.48
N GLY A 68 -10.32 -11.33 12.54
CA GLY A 68 -10.73 -12.60 13.14
C GLY A 68 -11.65 -13.46 12.27
N GLU A 69 -12.28 -12.88 11.25
CA GLU A 69 -13.19 -13.56 10.32
C GLU A 69 -12.45 -14.11 9.08
N ARG A 70 -11.15 -13.78 8.92
CA ARG A 70 -10.37 -14.23 7.76
C ARG A 70 -10.11 -15.74 7.83
N ASP A 71 -10.57 -16.44 6.83
CA ASP A 71 -10.45 -17.88 6.74
C ASP A 71 -9.04 -18.34 6.29
N ALA A 72 -8.88 -19.66 6.14
CA ALA A 72 -7.61 -20.24 5.72
C ALA A 72 -7.22 -19.87 4.27
N LYS A 73 -8.19 -19.52 3.41
CA LYS A 73 -7.91 -19.08 2.03
C LYS A 73 -7.40 -17.66 2.01
N ASP A 74 -8.07 -16.75 2.74
CA ASP A 74 -7.64 -15.37 2.91
C ASP A 74 -6.21 -15.29 3.45
N LYS A 75 -5.92 -16.07 4.49
CA LYS A 75 -4.57 -16.15 5.08
C LYS A 75 -3.52 -16.68 4.11
N ARG A 76 -3.84 -17.69 3.30
CA ARG A 76 -2.93 -18.18 2.26
C ARG A 76 -2.71 -17.14 1.17
N LEU A 77 -3.78 -16.46 0.72
CA LEU A 77 -3.65 -15.40 -0.26
C LEU A 77 -2.74 -14.27 0.26
N ALA A 78 -2.93 -13.85 1.51
CA ALA A 78 -2.06 -12.87 2.15
C ALA A 78 -0.59 -13.32 2.19
N ALA A 79 -0.32 -14.57 2.57
CA ALA A 79 1.04 -15.11 2.61
C ALA A 79 1.68 -15.18 1.21
N ASN A 80 0.94 -15.65 0.20
CA ASN A 80 1.43 -15.71 -1.17
C ASN A 80 1.76 -14.31 -1.70
N LEU A 81 0.83 -13.36 -1.57
CA LEU A 81 1.05 -11.99 -1.97
C LEU A 81 2.25 -11.37 -1.25
N THR A 82 2.42 -11.62 0.05
CA THR A 82 3.58 -11.14 0.80
C THR A 82 4.91 -11.59 0.18
N GLY A 83 4.98 -12.85 -0.27
CA GLY A 83 6.16 -13.39 -0.96
C GLY A 83 6.39 -12.76 -2.34
N ASP A 84 5.32 -12.47 -3.08
CA ASP A 84 5.38 -11.99 -4.46
C ASP A 84 5.54 -10.45 -4.56
N MET A 85 5.10 -9.70 -3.55
CA MET A 85 5.08 -8.23 -3.52
C MET A 85 6.42 -7.56 -3.90
N PRO A 86 7.58 -7.99 -3.35
CA PRO A 86 8.84 -7.36 -3.69
C PRO A 86 9.16 -7.41 -5.18
N GLU A 87 8.92 -8.56 -5.83
CA GLU A 87 9.21 -8.72 -7.25
C GLU A 87 8.16 -8.03 -8.13
N ILE A 88 6.88 -8.05 -7.77
CA ILE A 88 5.82 -7.31 -8.46
C ILE A 88 6.16 -5.82 -8.53
N PHE A 89 6.52 -5.21 -7.40
CA PHE A 89 6.96 -3.81 -7.38
C PHE A 89 8.26 -3.58 -8.15
N ALA A 90 9.23 -4.47 -7.99
CA ALA A 90 10.51 -4.37 -8.68
C ALA A 90 10.33 -4.39 -10.21
N GLU A 91 9.48 -5.26 -10.71
CA GLU A 91 9.18 -5.37 -12.15
C GLU A 91 8.46 -4.13 -12.67
N ALA A 92 7.40 -3.69 -12.00
CA ALA A 92 6.66 -2.49 -12.37
C ALA A 92 7.55 -1.24 -12.38
N PHE A 93 8.45 -1.11 -11.41
CA PHE A 93 9.39 0.02 -11.36
C PHE A 93 10.48 -0.08 -12.46
N ARG A 94 10.97 -1.27 -12.77
CA ARG A 94 11.91 -1.45 -13.91
C ARG A 94 11.27 -1.04 -15.23
N ASN A 95 10.00 -1.37 -15.42
CA ASN A 95 9.28 -1.12 -16.66
C ASN A 95 8.75 0.32 -16.73
N GLY A 96 8.05 0.77 -15.71
CA GLY A 96 7.38 2.07 -15.67
C GLY A 96 8.32 3.25 -15.41
N LEU A 97 9.40 3.05 -14.63
CA LEU A 97 10.32 4.12 -14.22
C LEU A 97 11.72 3.99 -14.85
N ALA A 98 11.83 3.31 -15.98
CA ALA A 98 13.10 3.18 -16.70
C ALA A 98 13.72 4.57 -16.97
N GLY A 99 15.00 4.75 -16.56
CA GLY A 99 15.71 6.04 -16.65
C GLY A 99 15.39 7.05 -15.53
N THR A 100 14.36 6.81 -14.72
CA THR A 100 14.04 7.64 -13.54
C THR A 100 14.62 7.04 -12.26
N VAL A 101 14.47 5.74 -12.08
CA VAL A 101 15.07 4.99 -10.96
C VAL A 101 15.85 3.80 -11.49
N THR A 102 16.75 3.26 -10.68
CA THR A 102 17.43 1.99 -10.95
C THR A 102 17.01 0.97 -9.89
N VAL A 103 16.33 -0.10 -10.30
CA VAL A 103 15.98 -1.20 -9.37
C VAL A 103 17.18 -2.12 -9.20
N VAL A 104 17.59 -2.34 -7.95
CA VAL A 104 18.72 -3.20 -7.57
C VAL A 104 18.28 -4.36 -6.70
N LYS A 105 19.00 -5.48 -6.74
CA LYS A 105 18.67 -6.68 -5.96
C LYS A 105 19.01 -6.54 -4.46
N SER A 106 19.95 -5.68 -4.12
CA SER A 106 20.37 -5.44 -2.74
C SER A 106 21.08 -4.10 -2.62
N GLY A 107 21.16 -3.54 -1.43
CA GLY A 107 21.76 -2.22 -1.20
C GLY A 107 20.92 -1.10 -1.83
N GLY A 108 21.60 -0.14 -2.47
CA GLY A 108 20.94 1.02 -3.10
C GLY A 108 20.83 2.21 -2.18
N ASP A 109 20.07 3.22 -2.64
CA ASP A 109 19.85 4.47 -1.89
C ASP A 109 18.58 4.41 -1.06
N VAL A 110 17.57 3.68 -1.56
CA VAL A 110 16.27 3.52 -0.90
C VAL A 110 15.93 2.04 -0.79
N LYS A 111 15.59 1.61 0.42
CA LYS A 111 15.04 0.29 0.71
C LYS A 111 13.53 0.40 0.87
N VAL A 112 12.78 -0.43 0.15
CA VAL A 112 11.32 -0.53 0.26
C VAL A 112 10.96 -1.83 0.98
N VAL A 113 10.17 -1.73 2.03
CA VAL A 113 9.63 -2.86 2.80
C VAL A 113 8.14 -2.66 3.03
N GLY A 114 7.41 -3.75 3.23
CA GLY A 114 5.98 -3.66 3.49
C GLY A 114 5.44 -4.79 4.35
N ARG A 115 4.13 -4.74 4.56
CA ARG A 115 3.33 -5.79 5.19
C ARG A 115 1.90 -5.75 4.66
N ILE A 116 1.24 -6.89 4.62
CA ILE A 116 -0.20 -6.96 4.38
C ILE A 116 -0.91 -6.83 5.75
N VAL A 117 -1.87 -5.91 5.83
CA VAL A 117 -2.64 -5.65 7.07
C VAL A 117 -4.08 -6.13 6.98
N ASP A 118 -4.58 -6.40 5.78
CA ASP A 118 -5.81 -7.16 5.53
C ASP A 118 -5.81 -7.78 4.15
N CYS A 119 -6.47 -8.93 3.99
CA CYS A 119 -6.61 -9.58 2.70
C CYS A 119 -7.83 -10.51 2.69
N THR A 120 -8.60 -10.47 1.61
CA THR A 120 -9.68 -11.42 1.37
C THR A 120 -9.88 -11.67 -0.13
N GLU A 121 -10.17 -12.91 -0.49
CA GLU A 121 -10.58 -13.26 -1.86
C GLU A 121 -11.97 -12.71 -2.21
N GLY A 122 -12.77 -12.40 -1.19
CA GLY A 122 -14.17 -12.05 -1.35
C GLY A 122 -15.05 -13.28 -1.57
N SER A 123 -16.35 -13.07 -1.64
CA SER A 123 -17.34 -14.13 -1.82
C SER A 123 -18.08 -13.99 -3.15
N ALA A 124 -17.90 -14.97 -4.05
CA ALA A 124 -18.64 -15.02 -5.32
C ALA A 124 -20.16 -15.06 -5.10
N ALA A 125 -20.62 -15.74 -4.06
CA ALA A 125 -22.05 -15.81 -3.68
C ALA A 125 -22.58 -14.44 -3.25
N ALA A 126 -21.83 -13.71 -2.40
CA ALA A 126 -22.23 -12.37 -1.97
C ALA A 126 -22.24 -11.37 -3.14
N LYS A 127 -21.30 -11.49 -4.09
CA LYS A 127 -21.27 -10.65 -5.31
C LYS A 127 -22.55 -10.83 -6.16
N PHE A 128 -23.11 -12.05 -6.18
CA PHE A 128 -24.30 -12.36 -6.98
C PHE A 128 -25.59 -11.87 -6.33
N TRP A 129 -25.72 -11.99 -4.99
CA TRP A 129 -26.99 -11.77 -4.28
C TRP A 129 -27.21 -10.35 -3.76
N VAL A 130 -26.16 -9.58 -3.50
CA VAL A 130 -26.26 -8.31 -2.76
C VAL A 130 -25.97 -7.08 -3.65
N GLY A 131 -25.61 -7.28 -4.90
CA GLY A 131 -25.30 -6.19 -5.83
C GLY A 131 -23.85 -5.70 -5.78
N MET A 132 -23.54 -4.69 -6.59
CA MET A 132 -22.17 -4.23 -6.82
C MET A 132 -21.49 -3.75 -5.53
N GLY A 133 -20.38 -4.37 -5.19
CA GLY A 133 -19.53 -4.01 -4.03
C GLY A 133 -19.57 -4.98 -2.85
N ALA A 134 -20.69 -5.70 -2.63
CA ALA A 134 -20.73 -6.73 -1.61
C ALA A 134 -19.97 -7.99 -2.07
N GLY A 135 -19.09 -8.50 -1.20
CA GLY A 135 -18.30 -9.71 -1.48
C GLY A 135 -17.09 -9.50 -2.39
N SER A 136 -16.69 -8.27 -2.69
CA SER A 136 -15.43 -8.00 -3.38
C SER A 136 -14.24 -8.42 -2.51
N GLY A 137 -13.21 -9.01 -3.14
CA GLY A 137 -11.95 -9.23 -2.46
C GLY A 137 -11.17 -7.93 -2.33
N ASN A 138 -10.26 -7.88 -1.39
CA ASN A 138 -9.36 -6.74 -1.20
C ASN A 138 -8.01 -7.17 -0.65
N THR A 139 -7.02 -6.29 -0.83
CA THR A 139 -5.74 -6.35 -0.16
C THR A 139 -5.40 -4.96 0.37
N THR A 140 -5.24 -4.84 1.68
CA THR A 140 -4.76 -3.62 2.34
C THR A 140 -3.33 -3.85 2.81
N PHE A 141 -2.46 -2.91 2.50
CA PHE A 141 -1.03 -3.03 2.80
C PHE A 141 -0.43 -1.72 3.28
N ASP A 142 0.65 -1.87 4.01
CA ASP A 142 1.55 -0.82 4.45
C ASP A 142 2.88 -0.93 3.72
N MET A 143 3.48 0.21 3.34
CA MET A 143 4.79 0.25 2.69
C MET A 143 5.63 1.41 3.19
N LYS A 144 6.91 1.16 3.44
CA LYS A 144 7.93 2.12 3.85
C LYS A 144 9.00 2.26 2.80
N PHE A 145 9.39 3.49 2.51
CA PHE A 145 10.60 3.84 1.80
C PHE A 145 11.60 4.37 2.82
N ILE A 146 12.74 3.73 2.92
CA ILE A 146 13.76 4.01 3.93
C ILE A 146 15.04 4.44 3.21
N ASP A 147 15.56 5.60 3.53
CA ASP A 147 16.89 6.00 3.08
C ASP A 147 17.93 5.09 3.72
N VAL A 148 18.71 4.39 2.88
CA VAL A 148 19.65 3.36 3.36
C VAL A 148 20.79 3.97 4.16
N LYS A 149 21.20 5.21 3.84
CA LYS A 149 22.33 5.88 4.47
C LYS A 149 22.00 6.39 5.87
N SER A 150 20.83 7.01 6.04
CA SER A 150 20.38 7.57 7.34
C SER A 150 19.57 6.58 8.17
N GLY A 151 18.96 5.59 7.53
CA GLY A 151 17.96 4.70 8.16
C GLY A 151 16.59 5.36 8.36
N GLU A 152 16.41 6.60 7.88
CA GLU A 152 15.18 7.36 8.07
C GLU A 152 14.09 6.96 7.08
N LEU A 153 12.84 7.02 7.54
CA LEU A 153 11.67 6.91 6.69
C LEU A 153 11.56 8.16 5.82
N VAL A 154 11.50 7.99 4.49
CA VAL A 154 11.42 9.08 3.51
C VAL A 154 10.10 9.12 2.75
N ALA A 155 9.38 8.01 2.70
CA ALA A 155 7.98 7.97 2.28
C ALA A 155 7.26 6.77 2.88
N ALA A 156 5.95 6.86 2.99
CA ALA A 156 5.08 5.84 3.55
C ALA A 156 3.75 5.78 2.82
N ILE A 157 3.24 4.57 2.60
CA ILE A 157 1.95 4.33 1.95
C ILE A 157 1.14 3.37 2.80
N HIS A 158 -0.14 3.69 3.01
CA HIS A 158 -1.17 2.74 3.41
C HIS A 158 -2.27 2.80 2.37
N HIS A 159 -2.61 1.65 1.78
CA HIS A 159 -3.57 1.61 0.68
C HIS A 159 -4.33 0.30 0.63
N ARG A 160 -5.58 0.40 0.15
CA ARG A 160 -6.48 -0.72 -0.06
C ARG A 160 -6.81 -0.88 -1.53
N VAL A 161 -6.45 -2.01 -2.10
CA VAL A 161 -6.83 -2.40 -3.46
C VAL A 161 -8.05 -3.31 -3.40
N VAL A 162 -9.11 -2.96 -4.13
CA VAL A 162 -10.37 -3.74 -4.17
C VAL A 162 -10.53 -4.43 -5.52
N SER A 163 -10.86 -5.71 -5.51
CA SER A 163 -10.98 -6.50 -6.74
C SER A 163 -12.17 -6.16 -7.63
N GLY A 164 -13.13 -5.40 -7.12
CA GLY A 164 -14.32 -5.01 -7.91
C GLY A 164 -15.21 -6.18 -8.31
N SER A 165 -16.12 -5.94 -9.26
CA SER A 165 -17.09 -6.92 -9.72
C SER A 165 -16.53 -7.89 -10.78
N ASN A 166 -16.98 -9.11 -10.72
CA ASN A 166 -17.22 -10.12 -11.75
C ASN A 166 -16.09 -11.01 -12.24
N LEU A 167 -14.90 -10.55 -12.62
CA LEU A 167 -13.91 -11.43 -13.25
C LEU A 167 -12.47 -11.20 -12.80
N SER A 168 -12.25 -10.21 -11.97
CA SER A 168 -10.91 -9.91 -11.45
C SER A 168 -10.70 -10.59 -10.11
N THR A 169 -9.57 -11.24 -9.97
CA THR A 169 -9.09 -11.78 -8.69
C THR A 169 -8.41 -10.67 -7.88
N THR A 170 -8.26 -10.88 -6.59
CA THR A 170 -7.63 -9.90 -5.69
C THR A 170 -6.19 -9.64 -6.09
N ASP A 171 -5.43 -10.69 -6.40
CA ASP A 171 -4.06 -10.62 -6.89
C ASP A 171 -3.91 -9.87 -8.21
N SER A 172 -4.75 -10.18 -9.23
CA SER A 172 -4.68 -9.49 -10.53
C SER A 172 -4.99 -7.99 -10.42
N LYS A 173 -5.87 -7.59 -9.52
CA LYS A 173 -6.16 -6.19 -9.25
C LYS A 173 -5.00 -5.49 -8.54
N PHE A 174 -4.35 -6.21 -7.66
CA PHE A 174 -3.17 -5.69 -6.99
C PHE A 174 -2.03 -5.42 -7.98
N VAL A 175 -1.68 -6.40 -8.83
CA VAL A 175 -0.66 -6.22 -9.88
C VAL A 175 -1.00 -5.01 -10.75
N LYS A 176 -2.24 -4.93 -11.23
CA LYS A 176 -2.68 -3.78 -12.04
C LYS A 176 -2.49 -2.44 -11.30
N TRP A 177 -2.83 -2.39 -10.01
CA TRP A 177 -2.63 -1.17 -9.23
C TRP A 177 -1.15 -0.79 -9.11
N VAL A 178 -0.26 -1.78 -8.94
CA VAL A 178 1.19 -1.54 -8.87
C VAL A 178 1.73 -0.96 -10.18
N ASP A 179 1.30 -1.49 -11.33
CA ASP A 179 1.65 -0.95 -12.65
C ASP A 179 1.16 0.49 -12.81
N GLU A 180 -0.10 0.78 -12.46
CA GLU A 180 -0.67 2.12 -12.51
C GLU A 180 0.05 3.08 -11.55
N PHE A 181 0.51 2.60 -10.39
CA PHE A 181 1.31 3.38 -9.45
C PHE A 181 2.68 3.73 -10.05
N ALA A 182 3.37 2.76 -10.66
CA ALA A 182 4.64 3.02 -11.36
C ALA A 182 4.47 4.03 -12.49
N ASP A 183 3.42 3.92 -13.30
CA ASP A 183 3.11 4.88 -14.36
C ASP A 183 2.84 6.30 -13.83
N ARG A 184 2.18 6.44 -12.69
CA ARG A 184 1.99 7.74 -12.03
C ARG A 184 3.31 8.33 -11.56
N LEU A 185 4.18 7.51 -10.97
CA LEU A 185 5.51 7.94 -10.53
C LEU A 185 6.44 8.32 -11.69
N ALA A 186 6.25 7.75 -12.87
CA ALA A 186 6.97 8.16 -14.07
C ALA A 186 6.61 9.57 -14.53
N LYS A 187 5.39 10.02 -14.24
CA LYS A 187 4.86 11.33 -14.65
C LYS A 187 4.97 12.40 -13.55
N LYS A 188 4.99 11.97 -12.28
CA LYS A 188 4.95 12.85 -11.11
C LYS A 188 5.85 12.31 -10.01
N SER A 189 6.47 13.17 -9.21
CA SER A 189 7.11 12.73 -7.97
C SER A 189 6.07 12.31 -6.93
N LEU A 190 6.47 11.51 -5.92
CA LEU A 190 5.60 11.11 -4.82
C LEU A 190 4.89 12.29 -4.17
N GLY A 191 5.60 13.37 -3.88
CA GLY A 191 5.03 14.57 -3.26
C GLY A 191 4.00 15.30 -4.13
N GLN A 192 4.02 15.13 -5.45
CA GLN A 192 3.03 15.71 -6.36
C GLN A 192 1.72 14.90 -6.43
N LEU A 193 1.67 13.72 -5.83
CA LEU A 193 0.46 12.90 -5.79
C LEU A 193 -0.56 13.41 -4.76
N TYR A 194 -0.14 14.23 -3.78
CA TYR A 194 -1.03 14.72 -2.71
C TYR A 194 -2.28 15.45 -3.20
N ASP A 195 -2.19 16.20 -4.28
CA ASP A 195 -3.26 17.12 -4.71
C ASP A 195 -4.28 16.48 -5.66
N ALA A 196 -4.11 15.24 -6.05
CA ALA A 196 -5.04 14.59 -6.96
C ALA A 196 -6.26 13.96 -6.26
N GLY A 197 -6.19 13.77 -4.98
CA GLY A 197 -7.25 13.70 -3.98
C GLY A 197 -8.37 12.70 -4.15
N LYS A 198 -8.31 11.72 -5.05
CA LYS A 198 -9.31 10.68 -5.14
C LYS A 198 -8.81 9.41 -4.46
N ARG A 199 -9.59 8.94 -3.51
CA ARG A 199 -9.42 7.61 -2.96
C ARG A 199 -9.70 6.57 -4.03
N ALA A 200 -8.98 5.45 -4.03
CA ALA A 200 -9.36 4.29 -4.80
C ALA A 200 -10.84 3.97 -4.51
N LYS A 201 -11.61 3.73 -5.56
CA LYS A 201 -13.02 3.38 -5.40
C LYS A 201 -13.12 1.97 -4.85
N ASP A 202 -13.94 1.82 -3.83
CA ASP A 202 -14.41 0.55 -3.31
C ASP A 202 -15.23 -0.22 -4.36
#